data_d1d0a8a7e91307e8c2dba3b6789494a2
#
_entry.id   d1d0a8a7e91307e8c2dba3b6789494a2
#
_cell.length_a   1.000
_cell.length_b   1.000
_cell.length_c   1.000
_cell.angle_alpha   90.00
_cell.angle_beta   90.00
_cell.angle_gamma   90.00
#
_symmetry.space_group_name_H-M   'P 1'
#
loop_
_entity.id
_entity.type
_entity.pdbx_description
1 polymer ?
#
loop_
_entity_poly.entity_id
_entity_poly.type
_entity_poly.pdbx_seq_one_letter_code
_entity_poly.pdbx_strand_id
1 'polypeptide(L)'
;MAAPLLKSSECEGVALLGDPGRPGGVTLAFTGRRGGVSEAPFDSLNLGTHVGDEPASVAENRRRVLAAMGGEELLGSLVVPNQVHGIEVRVIRDGSPASLASARQDVARGCDAIVCVVPDVPVMLCFADCASVILACEGGFAVAHSGWRGTIGRIAGKALGALCAETGREPGEVSCYVGPHIAGIDYEVSDDLLRRFVAEFGERVVAGERRLSLLEAIRSALLDAGADASMIVDSGISTATACDRYFSYRESGGKCGRHGAVAFMRR
;
A
#
# COMPACT_ATOMS: atom_id res chain seq x y z
N MET A 1 20.53 -10.48 -3.15
CA MET A 1 19.09 -10.83 -3.32
C MET A 1 18.72 -10.67 -4.79
N ALA A 2 17.70 -11.38 -5.29
CA ALA A 2 17.17 -11.11 -6.63
C ALA A 2 16.54 -9.72 -6.66
N ALA A 3 16.64 -9.02 -7.80
CA ALA A 3 15.97 -7.71 -7.97
C ALA A 3 14.46 -7.90 -7.83
N PRO A 4 13.76 -6.97 -7.13
CA PRO A 4 12.33 -7.03 -6.98
C PRO A 4 11.62 -6.86 -8.33
N LEU A 5 10.49 -7.52 -8.51
CA LEU A 5 9.69 -7.39 -9.72
C LEU A 5 8.19 -7.43 -9.39
N LEU A 6 7.38 -6.85 -10.26
CA LEU A 6 5.93 -6.94 -10.17
C LEU A 6 5.38 -7.70 -11.38
N LYS A 7 4.59 -8.73 -11.10
CA LYS A 7 3.94 -9.57 -12.10
C LYS A 7 2.44 -9.66 -11.83
N SER A 8 1.65 -9.48 -12.88
CA SER A 8 0.20 -9.69 -12.82
C SER A 8 -0.13 -11.18 -12.78
N SER A 9 -1.09 -11.53 -11.95
CA SER A 9 -1.72 -12.84 -11.86
C SER A 9 -3.20 -12.69 -11.58
N GLU A 10 -3.96 -13.75 -11.78
CA GLU A 10 -5.37 -13.82 -11.43
C GLU A 10 -5.63 -15.15 -10.74
N CYS A 11 -6.34 -15.11 -9.63
CA CYS A 11 -6.76 -16.30 -8.90
C CYS A 11 -8.20 -16.11 -8.44
N GLU A 12 -9.08 -17.06 -8.78
CA GLU A 12 -10.52 -17.03 -8.45
C GLU A 12 -11.22 -15.73 -8.85
N GLY A 13 -10.83 -15.14 -9.99
CA GLY A 13 -11.35 -13.87 -10.51
C GLY A 13 -10.78 -12.61 -9.82
N VAL A 14 -9.91 -12.77 -8.82
CA VAL A 14 -9.20 -11.65 -8.18
C VAL A 14 -7.90 -11.37 -8.93
N ALA A 15 -7.79 -10.17 -9.49
CA ALA A 15 -6.57 -9.72 -10.14
C ALA A 15 -5.56 -9.20 -9.09
N LEU A 16 -4.35 -9.71 -9.17
CA LEU A 16 -3.24 -9.39 -8.26
C LEU A 16 -2.02 -8.91 -9.04
N LEU A 17 -1.30 -7.96 -8.50
CA LEU A 17 0.00 -7.51 -8.96
C LEU A 17 1.00 -7.71 -7.81
N GLY A 18 1.84 -8.73 -7.88
CA GLY A 18 2.71 -9.11 -6.76
C GLY A 18 4.08 -9.58 -7.22
N ASP A 19 4.96 -9.89 -6.27
CA ASP A 19 6.27 -10.46 -6.55
C ASP A 19 6.27 -11.97 -6.30
N PRO A 20 6.36 -12.80 -7.36
CA PRO A 20 6.41 -14.25 -7.21
C PRO A 20 7.73 -14.74 -6.56
N GLY A 21 8.77 -13.88 -6.50
CA GLY A 21 10.04 -14.18 -5.83
C GLY A 21 9.93 -14.18 -4.30
N ARG A 22 8.87 -13.62 -3.74
CA ARG A 22 8.60 -13.58 -2.30
C ARG A 22 9.83 -13.13 -1.48
N PRO A 23 10.31 -11.90 -1.68
CA PRO A 23 11.51 -11.41 -1.01
C PRO A 23 11.38 -11.54 0.51
N GLY A 24 12.41 -12.10 1.16
CA GLY A 24 12.39 -12.38 2.59
C GLY A 24 11.29 -13.35 3.07
N GLY A 25 10.69 -14.14 2.16
CA GLY A 25 9.56 -15.02 2.46
C GLY A 25 8.20 -14.29 2.53
N VAL A 26 8.16 -13.00 2.17
CA VAL A 26 6.94 -12.17 2.20
C VAL A 26 6.09 -12.44 0.97
N THR A 27 4.83 -12.84 1.18
CA THR A 27 3.79 -12.82 0.15
C THR A 27 3.19 -11.43 0.12
N LEU A 28 3.21 -10.78 -1.05
CA LEU A 28 2.71 -9.41 -1.21
C LEU A 28 1.94 -9.26 -2.52
N ALA A 29 0.93 -8.41 -2.52
CA ALA A 29 0.21 -8.03 -3.72
C ALA A 29 -0.51 -6.69 -3.59
N PHE A 30 -0.67 -6.02 -4.73
CA PHE A 30 -1.65 -4.95 -4.96
C PHE A 30 -2.85 -5.57 -5.67
N THR A 31 -4.06 -5.32 -5.19
CA THR A 31 -5.29 -5.88 -5.79
C THR A 31 -5.85 -4.97 -6.87
N GLY A 32 -6.57 -5.54 -7.82
CA GLY A 32 -7.45 -4.78 -8.70
C GLY A 32 -8.80 -4.45 -8.05
N ARG A 33 -9.74 -3.93 -8.86
CA ARG A 33 -11.13 -3.66 -8.45
C ARG A 33 -12.11 -4.79 -8.77
N ARG A 34 -11.69 -5.82 -9.52
CA ARG A 34 -12.54 -6.92 -9.99
C ARG A 34 -12.42 -8.15 -9.11
N GLY A 35 -13.46 -9.01 -9.13
CA GLY A 35 -13.49 -10.31 -8.42
C GLY A 35 -14.17 -10.26 -7.06
N GLY A 36 -14.83 -9.15 -6.73
CA GLY A 36 -15.60 -9.00 -5.50
C GLY A 36 -17.11 -9.17 -5.66
N VAL A 37 -17.84 -8.82 -4.60
CA VAL A 37 -19.30 -8.91 -4.48
C VAL A 37 -19.98 -7.57 -4.24
N SER A 38 -19.23 -6.48 -4.11
CA SER A 38 -19.79 -5.15 -3.93
C SER A 38 -20.50 -4.68 -5.19
N GLU A 39 -21.62 -3.97 -5.00
CA GLU A 39 -22.39 -3.35 -6.08
C GLU A 39 -21.90 -1.94 -6.39
N ALA A 40 -22.33 -1.38 -7.52
CA ALA A 40 -22.00 -0.01 -7.89
C ALA A 40 -22.45 1.00 -6.80
N PRO A 41 -21.64 2.01 -6.51
CA PRO A 41 -20.42 2.47 -7.19
C PRO A 41 -19.14 1.82 -6.66
N PHE A 42 -19.22 0.75 -5.88
CA PHE A 42 -18.09 0.07 -5.23
C PHE A 42 -17.67 -1.22 -5.96
N ASP A 43 -18.23 -1.46 -7.14
CA ASP A 43 -18.06 -2.67 -7.94
C ASP A 43 -16.61 -2.90 -8.38
N SER A 44 -16.14 -4.08 -8.11
CA SER A 44 -16.77 -5.14 -7.32
C SER A 44 -15.96 -5.53 -6.06
N LEU A 45 -14.62 -5.37 -6.05
CA LEU A 45 -13.70 -5.79 -4.99
C LEU A 45 -13.35 -4.61 -4.07
N ASN A 46 -14.36 -3.97 -3.49
CA ASN A 46 -14.12 -2.92 -2.52
C ASN A 46 -13.63 -3.51 -1.18
N LEU A 47 -12.51 -2.97 -0.67
CA LEU A 47 -11.87 -3.40 0.57
C LEU A 47 -12.00 -2.37 1.70
N GLY A 48 -12.53 -1.16 1.37
CA GLY A 48 -12.67 -0.05 2.31
C GLY A 48 -14.02 -0.03 3.01
N THR A 49 -14.05 -0.05 4.34
CA THR A 49 -15.27 0.00 5.16
C THR A 49 -15.83 1.41 5.33
N HIS A 50 -15.05 2.46 5.01
CA HIS A 50 -15.38 3.87 5.24
C HIS A 50 -16.03 4.58 4.05
N VAL A 51 -16.34 3.84 2.97
CA VAL A 51 -16.87 4.44 1.72
C VAL A 51 -18.39 4.37 1.60
N GLY A 52 -19.06 3.67 2.54
CA GLY A 52 -20.52 3.53 2.56
C GLY A 52 -21.04 2.28 1.81
N ASP A 53 -20.18 1.29 1.60
CA ASP A 53 -20.54 -0.03 1.08
C ASP A 53 -21.06 -0.94 2.19
N GLU A 54 -21.73 -2.02 1.83
CA GLU A 54 -22.26 -3.02 2.77
C GLU A 54 -21.10 -3.74 3.50
N PRO A 55 -21.08 -3.73 4.85
CA PRO A 55 -19.99 -4.35 5.62
C PRO A 55 -19.76 -5.83 5.31
N ALA A 56 -20.83 -6.57 5.01
CA ALA A 56 -20.74 -7.98 4.64
C ALA A 56 -20.02 -8.18 3.30
N SER A 57 -20.27 -7.31 2.32
CA SER A 57 -19.60 -7.33 1.02
C SER A 57 -18.10 -7.04 1.16
N VAL A 58 -17.76 -6.05 1.98
CA VAL A 58 -16.34 -5.73 2.27
C VAL A 58 -15.64 -6.89 2.97
N ALA A 59 -16.31 -7.55 3.93
CA ALA A 59 -15.75 -8.70 4.63
C ALA A 59 -15.49 -9.88 3.67
N GLU A 60 -16.46 -10.18 2.80
CA GLU A 60 -16.30 -11.22 1.77
C GLU A 60 -15.19 -10.87 0.76
N ASN A 61 -15.10 -9.62 0.34
CA ASN A 61 -14.04 -9.18 -0.56
C ASN A 61 -12.65 -9.36 0.05
N ARG A 62 -12.47 -9.04 1.33
CA ARG A 62 -11.22 -9.26 2.06
C ARG A 62 -10.87 -10.73 2.16
N ARG A 63 -11.87 -11.60 2.41
CA ARG A 63 -11.69 -13.05 2.40
C ARG A 63 -11.20 -13.54 1.04
N ARG A 64 -11.84 -13.10 -0.05
CA ARG A 64 -11.44 -13.46 -1.43
C ARG A 64 -10.02 -13.04 -1.76
N VAL A 65 -9.60 -11.85 -1.35
CA VAL A 65 -8.22 -11.40 -1.55
C VAL A 65 -7.25 -12.33 -0.84
N LEU A 66 -7.50 -12.66 0.43
CA LEU A 66 -6.61 -13.55 1.18
C LEU A 66 -6.63 -14.97 0.58
N ALA A 67 -7.79 -15.50 0.14
CA ALA A 67 -7.89 -16.78 -0.54
C ALA A 67 -7.04 -16.79 -1.83
N ALA A 68 -7.17 -15.76 -2.68
CA ALA A 68 -6.41 -15.63 -3.92
C ALA A 68 -4.88 -15.53 -3.68
N MET A 69 -4.47 -15.01 -2.52
CA MET A 69 -3.07 -14.97 -2.09
C MET A 69 -2.62 -16.23 -1.34
N GLY A 70 -3.50 -17.23 -1.19
CA GLY A 70 -3.24 -18.47 -0.46
C GLY A 70 -3.16 -18.29 1.06
N GLY A 71 -3.86 -17.32 1.63
CA GLY A 71 -3.85 -16.96 3.06
C GLY A 71 -5.24 -16.85 3.68
N GLU A 72 -6.26 -17.55 3.16
CA GLU A 72 -7.64 -17.44 3.66
C GLU A 72 -7.77 -17.73 5.15
N GLU A 73 -7.05 -18.73 5.64
CA GLU A 73 -7.02 -19.10 7.06
C GLU A 73 -6.47 -17.99 7.97
N LEU A 74 -5.76 -17.03 7.42
CA LEU A 74 -5.22 -15.89 8.14
C LEU A 74 -6.22 -14.73 8.31
N LEU A 75 -7.44 -14.85 7.76
CA LEU A 75 -8.46 -13.79 7.82
C LEU A 75 -8.73 -13.33 9.26
N GLY A 76 -8.73 -14.26 10.21
CA GLY A 76 -8.89 -13.96 11.64
C GLY A 76 -7.78 -13.09 12.23
N SER A 77 -6.59 -13.08 11.62
CA SER A 77 -5.43 -12.29 12.04
C SER A 77 -5.27 -11.00 11.26
N LEU A 78 -6.07 -10.74 10.22
CA LEU A 78 -5.97 -9.56 9.35
C LEU A 78 -6.03 -8.26 10.14
N VAL A 79 -5.07 -7.36 9.89
CA VAL A 79 -5.03 -6.01 10.44
C VAL A 79 -5.22 -4.99 9.32
N VAL A 80 -6.22 -4.12 9.50
CA VAL A 80 -6.55 -3.02 8.57
C VAL A 80 -6.64 -1.73 9.39
N PRO A 81 -5.80 -0.72 9.14
CA PRO A 81 -5.82 0.52 9.90
C PRO A 81 -6.92 1.48 9.44
N ASN A 82 -7.24 2.43 10.31
CA ASN A 82 -7.90 3.67 9.92
C ASN A 82 -6.86 4.62 9.31
N GLN A 83 -6.85 4.75 7.98
CA GLN A 83 -5.93 5.64 7.27
C GLN A 83 -6.41 7.09 7.38
N VAL A 84 -5.57 7.96 7.92
CA VAL A 84 -5.89 9.38 8.20
C VAL A 84 -5.07 10.36 7.37
N HIS A 85 -4.33 9.85 6.37
CA HIS A 85 -3.38 10.60 5.53
C HIS A 85 -2.26 11.26 6.37
N GLY A 86 -1.86 10.59 7.46
CA GLY A 86 -0.83 11.02 8.38
C GLY A 86 0.55 10.44 8.04
N ILE A 87 1.41 10.40 9.05
CA ILE A 87 2.78 9.88 8.97
C ILE A 87 3.08 8.87 10.09
N GLU A 88 2.04 8.44 10.81
CA GLU A 88 2.19 7.49 11.90
C GLU A 88 2.47 6.09 11.37
N VAL A 89 3.52 5.48 11.91
CA VAL A 89 3.93 4.10 11.65
C VAL A 89 3.67 3.28 12.91
N ARG A 90 2.96 2.15 12.79
CA ARG A 90 2.74 1.21 13.89
C ARG A 90 3.49 -0.08 13.62
N VAL A 91 3.92 -0.76 14.69
CA VAL A 91 4.70 -2.00 14.59
C VAL A 91 3.96 -3.14 15.29
N ILE A 92 3.82 -4.28 14.59
CA ILE A 92 3.26 -5.52 15.12
C ILE A 92 4.41 -6.48 15.41
N ARG A 93 4.65 -6.76 16.72
CA ARG A 93 5.73 -7.63 17.20
C ARG A 93 5.25 -8.92 17.83
N ASP A 94 3.94 -9.07 18.02
CA ASP A 94 3.35 -10.26 18.64
C ASP A 94 2.02 -10.59 17.93
N GLY A 95 1.91 -11.82 17.43
CA GLY A 95 0.75 -12.36 16.74
C GLY A 95 -0.25 -13.07 17.66
N SER A 96 -0.08 -13.00 18.99
CA SER A 96 -1.05 -13.58 19.92
C SER A 96 -2.41 -12.89 19.80
N PRO A 97 -3.52 -13.60 20.04
CA PRO A 97 -4.87 -13.02 19.91
C PRO A 97 -5.08 -11.75 20.76
N ALA A 98 -4.50 -11.69 21.95
CA ALA A 98 -4.60 -10.53 22.83
C ALA A 98 -3.82 -9.32 22.26
N SER A 99 -2.60 -9.54 21.79
CA SER A 99 -1.77 -8.49 21.18
C SER A 99 -2.37 -7.99 19.88
N LEU A 100 -2.92 -8.87 19.04
CA LEU A 100 -3.62 -8.46 17.81
C LEU A 100 -4.90 -7.66 18.11
N ALA A 101 -5.65 -8.02 19.15
CA ALA A 101 -6.82 -7.22 19.56
C ALA A 101 -6.40 -5.81 19.97
N SER A 102 -5.32 -5.67 20.76
CA SER A 102 -4.75 -4.39 21.15
C SER A 102 -4.22 -3.61 19.93
N ALA A 103 -3.47 -4.26 19.04
CA ALA A 103 -2.95 -3.64 17.82
C ALA A 103 -4.09 -3.09 16.93
N ARG A 104 -5.19 -3.84 16.75
CA ARG A 104 -6.36 -3.38 16.00
C ARG A 104 -7.00 -2.14 16.62
N GLN A 105 -7.10 -2.09 17.95
CA GLN A 105 -7.61 -0.90 18.65
C GLN A 105 -6.68 0.31 18.47
N ASP A 106 -5.38 0.08 18.47
CA ASP A 106 -4.40 1.16 18.29
C ASP A 106 -4.41 1.71 16.86
N VAL A 107 -4.38 0.84 15.83
CA VAL A 107 -4.42 1.28 14.44
C VAL A 107 -5.78 1.88 14.03
N ALA A 108 -6.86 1.57 14.76
CA ALA A 108 -8.17 2.18 14.56
C ALA A 108 -8.21 3.65 14.98
N ARG A 109 -7.29 4.12 15.83
CA ARG A 109 -7.13 5.54 16.18
C ARG A 109 -6.52 6.37 15.08
N GLY A 110 -5.86 5.72 14.11
CA GLY A 110 -5.26 6.30 12.92
C GLY A 110 -3.80 5.95 12.77
N CYS A 111 -3.47 5.35 11.63
CA CYS A 111 -2.10 5.25 11.15
C CYS A 111 -2.10 4.98 9.65
N ASP A 112 -1.00 5.33 9.00
CA ASP A 112 -0.86 5.25 7.55
C ASP A 112 0.29 4.33 7.13
N ALA A 113 0.97 3.68 8.08
CA ALA A 113 1.90 2.59 7.81
C ALA A 113 1.90 1.57 8.95
N ILE A 114 2.05 0.30 8.60
CA ILE A 114 2.21 -0.80 9.54
C ILE A 114 3.44 -1.60 9.15
N VAL A 115 4.36 -1.77 10.09
CA VAL A 115 5.46 -2.72 10.05
C VAL A 115 5.01 -3.99 10.77
N CYS A 116 5.25 -5.16 10.19
CA CYS A 116 4.93 -6.45 10.80
C CYS A 116 6.16 -7.38 10.74
N VAL A 117 6.60 -7.84 11.90
CA VAL A 117 7.76 -8.74 12.05
C VAL A 117 7.36 -10.13 12.59
N VAL A 118 6.08 -10.44 12.53
CA VAL A 118 5.56 -11.75 12.97
C VAL A 118 4.87 -12.47 11.82
N PRO A 119 5.01 -13.81 11.74
CA PRO A 119 4.33 -14.59 10.72
C PRO A 119 2.82 -14.70 10.99
N ASP A 120 2.08 -15.07 9.94
CA ASP A 120 0.64 -15.38 9.97
C ASP A 120 -0.26 -14.19 10.36
N VAL A 121 0.25 -12.96 10.19
CA VAL A 121 -0.51 -11.71 10.41
C VAL A 121 -0.53 -10.88 9.11
N PRO A 122 -1.61 -10.99 8.31
CA PRO A 122 -1.78 -10.14 7.15
C PRO A 122 -2.03 -8.68 7.55
N VAL A 123 -1.41 -7.78 6.79
CA VAL A 123 -1.69 -6.34 6.84
C VAL A 123 -2.26 -5.91 5.50
N MET A 124 -3.38 -5.18 5.54
CA MET A 124 -4.03 -4.62 4.34
C MET A 124 -4.30 -3.14 4.53
N LEU A 125 -3.88 -2.34 3.56
CA LEU A 125 -4.24 -0.92 3.44
C LEU A 125 -5.05 -0.70 2.16
N CYS A 126 -5.86 0.35 2.13
CA CYS A 126 -6.88 0.60 1.10
C CYS A 126 -6.59 1.89 0.33
N PHE A 127 -6.80 1.88 -1.00
CA PHE A 127 -6.36 2.95 -1.88
C PHE A 127 -7.38 3.26 -2.99
N ALA A 128 -7.39 4.50 -3.41
CA ALA A 128 -7.94 5.00 -4.67
C ALA A 128 -7.17 6.29 -4.98
N ASP A 129 -6.21 6.24 -5.88
CA ASP A 129 -5.25 7.27 -6.31
C ASP A 129 -4.03 7.49 -5.42
N CYS A 130 -4.15 7.45 -4.09
CA CYS A 130 -2.97 7.55 -3.21
C CYS A 130 -2.00 6.41 -3.49
N ALA A 131 -0.70 6.68 -3.40
CA ALA A 131 0.30 5.66 -3.63
C ALA A 131 0.35 4.67 -2.47
N SER A 132 0.38 3.39 -2.82
CA SER A 132 0.62 2.29 -1.91
C SER A 132 2.09 1.90 -1.97
N VAL A 133 2.71 1.69 -0.81
CA VAL A 133 4.11 1.22 -0.73
C VAL A 133 4.16 -0.05 0.10
N ILE A 134 4.77 -1.11 -0.46
CA ILE A 134 5.11 -2.32 0.30
C ILE A 134 6.63 -2.43 0.37
N LEU A 135 7.14 -2.67 1.57
CA LEU A 135 8.55 -2.91 1.85
C LEU A 135 8.70 -4.34 2.35
N ALA A 136 9.67 -5.10 1.85
CA ALA A 136 9.84 -6.49 2.22
C ALA A 136 11.31 -6.86 2.34
N CYS A 137 11.65 -7.53 3.44
CA CYS A 137 12.98 -8.09 3.68
C CYS A 137 12.85 -9.37 4.51
N GLU A 138 13.96 -10.05 4.74
CA GLU A 138 13.98 -11.19 5.67
C GLU A 138 13.65 -10.68 7.09
N GLY A 139 12.68 -11.33 7.73
CA GLY A 139 12.23 -11.04 9.09
C GLY A 139 11.09 -10.03 9.19
N GLY A 140 10.67 -9.37 8.11
CA GLY A 140 9.57 -8.42 8.21
C GLY A 140 9.14 -7.77 6.90
N PHE A 141 8.04 -7.05 7.00
CA PHE A 141 7.50 -6.22 5.92
C PHE A 141 6.82 -4.97 6.47
N ALA A 142 6.60 -4.00 5.59
CA ALA A 142 5.74 -2.86 5.89
C ALA A 142 4.77 -2.60 4.75
N VAL A 143 3.58 -2.10 5.07
CA VAL A 143 2.62 -1.56 4.10
C VAL A 143 2.33 -0.12 4.50
N ALA A 144 2.51 0.83 3.57
CA ALA A 144 2.34 2.25 3.83
C ALA A 144 1.40 2.92 2.82
N HIS A 145 0.60 3.86 3.32
CA HIS A 145 -0.28 4.71 2.55
C HIS A 145 0.36 6.08 2.35
N SER A 146 0.79 6.35 1.12
CA SER A 146 1.48 7.58 0.76
C SER A 146 0.56 8.49 -0.09
N GLY A 147 -0.48 9.05 0.54
CA GLY A 147 -1.20 10.18 0.00
C GLY A 147 -0.34 11.45 0.07
N TRP A 148 -0.74 12.58 -0.53
CA TRP A 148 0.12 13.76 -0.63
C TRP A 148 0.66 14.25 0.73
N ARG A 149 -0.15 14.18 1.83
CA ARG A 149 0.31 14.57 3.17
C ARG A 149 1.34 13.58 3.72
N GLY A 150 1.10 12.29 3.59
CA GLY A 150 2.03 11.24 4.00
C GLY A 150 3.33 11.30 3.19
N THR A 151 3.22 11.56 1.87
CA THR A 151 4.38 11.66 0.98
C THR A 151 5.28 12.83 1.36
N ILE A 152 4.72 14.04 1.54
CA ILE A 152 5.53 15.21 1.95
C ILE A 152 6.13 15.03 3.35
N GLY A 153 5.47 14.26 4.22
CA GLY A 153 5.95 13.85 5.53
C GLY A 153 6.90 12.63 5.50
N ARG A 154 7.27 12.14 4.28
CA ARG A 154 8.25 11.07 4.05
C ARG A 154 7.85 9.73 4.68
N ILE A 155 6.56 9.36 4.65
CA ILE A 155 6.06 8.16 5.32
C ILE A 155 6.72 6.87 4.80
N ALA A 156 7.04 6.78 3.50
CA ALA A 156 7.73 5.62 2.94
C ALA A 156 9.14 5.44 3.55
N GLY A 157 9.92 6.52 3.68
CA GLY A 157 11.24 6.48 4.32
C GLY A 157 11.13 6.16 5.82
N LYS A 158 10.11 6.71 6.52
CA LYS A 158 9.85 6.38 7.93
C LYS A 158 9.49 4.91 8.12
N ALA A 159 8.66 4.36 7.24
CA ALA A 159 8.31 2.93 7.28
C ALA A 159 9.54 2.05 7.01
N LEU A 160 10.42 2.45 6.07
CA LEU A 160 11.69 1.78 5.80
C LEU A 160 12.59 1.78 7.04
N GLY A 161 12.82 2.95 7.64
CA GLY A 161 13.64 3.06 8.86
C GLY A 161 13.07 2.24 10.02
N ALA A 162 11.74 2.23 10.20
CA ALA A 162 11.10 1.42 11.24
C ALA A 162 11.25 -0.09 10.96
N LEU A 163 11.09 -0.53 9.70
CA LEU A 163 11.29 -1.93 9.31
C LEU A 163 12.74 -2.38 9.57
N CYS A 164 13.72 -1.57 9.17
CA CYS A 164 15.14 -1.85 9.39
C CYS A 164 15.48 -1.93 10.89
N ALA A 165 14.93 -1.02 11.70
CA ALA A 165 15.13 -1.05 13.15
C ALA A 165 14.58 -2.33 13.81
N GLU A 166 13.47 -2.88 13.31
CA GLU A 166 12.86 -4.10 13.83
C GLU A 166 13.55 -5.38 13.36
N THR A 167 14.05 -5.38 12.13
CA THR A 167 14.62 -6.59 11.51
C THR A 167 16.13 -6.66 11.59
N GLY A 168 16.80 -5.55 11.92
CA GLY A 168 18.26 -5.43 11.89
C GLY A 168 18.84 -5.47 10.46
N ARG A 169 18.01 -5.29 9.42
CA ARG A 169 18.46 -5.25 8.03
C ARG A 169 18.88 -3.84 7.63
N GLU A 170 19.86 -3.77 6.73
CA GLU A 170 20.25 -2.50 6.14
C GLU A 170 19.19 -2.03 5.11
N PRO A 171 18.93 -0.71 4.98
CA PRO A 171 17.93 -0.20 4.05
C PRO A 171 18.14 -0.64 2.59
N GLY A 172 19.38 -0.79 2.15
CA GLY A 172 19.72 -1.29 0.81
C GLY A 172 19.37 -2.75 0.55
N GLU A 173 19.05 -3.53 1.57
CA GLU A 173 18.61 -4.92 1.45
C GLU A 173 17.08 -5.05 1.34
N VAL A 174 16.32 -3.96 1.47
CA VAL A 174 14.85 -3.98 1.49
C VAL A 174 14.31 -3.83 0.07
N SER A 175 13.48 -4.77 -0.37
CA SER A 175 12.71 -4.65 -1.61
C SER A 175 11.56 -3.66 -1.42
N CYS A 176 11.49 -2.62 -2.26
CA CYS A 176 10.53 -1.52 -2.17
C CYS A 176 9.61 -1.54 -3.39
N TYR A 177 8.31 -1.65 -3.17
CA TYR A 177 7.30 -1.72 -4.23
C TYR A 177 6.37 -0.53 -4.13
N VAL A 178 6.22 0.23 -5.22
CA VAL A 178 5.21 1.26 -5.37
C VAL A 178 4.08 0.73 -6.26
N GLY A 179 2.91 0.56 -5.68
CA GLY A 179 1.74 -0.01 -6.36
C GLY A 179 1.02 0.98 -7.27
N PRO A 180 -0.10 0.55 -7.89
CA PRO A 180 -0.95 1.40 -8.70
C PRO A 180 -1.40 2.64 -7.93
N HIS A 181 -1.24 3.81 -8.54
CA HIS A 181 -1.59 5.11 -7.98
C HIS A 181 -1.84 6.12 -9.10
N ILE A 182 -2.32 7.31 -8.79
CA ILE A 182 -2.48 8.36 -9.79
C ILE A 182 -1.10 8.80 -10.29
N ALA A 183 -0.84 8.64 -11.59
CA ALA A 183 0.45 9.03 -12.18
C ALA A 183 0.65 10.55 -12.15
N GLY A 184 1.90 11.00 -12.13
CA GLY A 184 2.20 12.43 -12.06
C GLY A 184 1.54 13.23 -13.18
N ILE A 185 1.47 12.68 -14.40
CA ILE A 185 0.84 13.33 -15.55
C ILE A 185 -0.69 13.48 -15.39
N ASP A 186 -1.32 12.67 -14.56
CA ASP A 186 -2.77 12.71 -14.31
C ASP A 186 -3.12 13.46 -13.02
N TYR A 187 -2.10 13.77 -12.18
CA TYR A 187 -2.33 14.35 -10.85
C TYR A 187 -2.15 15.87 -10.86
N GLU A 188 -3.20 16.57 -11.34
CA GLU A 188 -3.26 18.02 -11.23
C GLU A 188 -3.50 18.47 -9.78
N VAL A 189 -2.69 19.44 -9.33
CA VAL A 189 -2.71 20.00 -7.99
C VAL A 189 -2.68 21.53 -8.02
N SER A 190 -2.87 22.17 -6.85
CA SER A 190 -2.68 23.63 -6.74
C SER A 190 -1.20 24.00 -6.86
N ASP A 191 -0.93 25.21 -7.33
CA ASP A 191 0.45 25.74 -7.40
C ASP A 191 1.12 25.74 -6.02
N ASP A 192 0.35 26.03 -4.97
CA ASP A 192 0.86 26.02 -3.61
C ASP A 192 1.34 24.63 -3.18
N LEU A 193 0.55 23.60 -3.47
CA LEU A 193 0.94 22.24 -3.15
C LEU A 193 2.17 21.80 -3.97
N LEU A 194 2.22 22.13 -5.26
CA LEU A 194 3.37 21.82 -6.10
C LEU A 194 4.65 22.52 -5.58
N ARG A 195 4.57 23.83 -5.24
CA ARG A 195 5.71 24.57 -4.64
C ARG A 195 6.21 23.90 -3.33
N ARG A 196 5.31 23.43 -2.48
CA ARG A 196 5.70 22.72 -1.25
C ARG A 196 6.46 21.44 -1.55
N PHE A 197 6.03 20.66 -2.54
CA PHE A 197 6.72 19.45 -2.96
C PHE A 197 8.09 19.74 -3.61
N VAL A 198 8.17 20.78 -4.44
CA VAL A 198 9.44 21.22 -5.03
C VAL A 198 10.42 21.68 -3.95
N ALA A 199 9.94 22.41 -2.93
CA ALA A 199 10.80 22.83 -1.83
C ALA A 199 11.36 21.64 -1.02
N GLU A 200 10.61 20.53 -0.92
CA GLU A 200 11.01 19.35 -0.14
C GLU A 200 11.85 18.35 -0.97
N PHE A 201 11.50 18.15 -2.25
CA PHE A 201 12.06 17.06 -3.07
C PHE A 201 12.79 17.55 -4.34
N GLY A 202 12.76 18.85 -4.62
CA GLY A 202 13.32 19.44 -5.85
C GLY A 202 12.40 19.27 -7.07
N GLU A 203 12.87 19.75 -8.23
CA GLU A 203 12.10 19.79 -9.49
C GLU A 203 11.70 18.43 -10.06
N ARG A 204 12.31 17.35 -9.61
CA ARG A 204 12.00 15.98 -10.08
C ARG A 204 10.55 15.58 -9.89
N VAL A 205 9.84 16.20 -8.95
CA VAL A 205 8.43 15.91 -8.66
C VAL A 205 7.46 16.60 -9.62
N VAL A 206 7.95 17.51 -10.46
CA VAL A 206 7.14 18.23 -11.45
C VAL A 206 6.96 17.35 -12.69
N ALA A 207 5.74 16.86 -12.90
CA ALA A 207 5.37 16.01 -14.04
C ALA A 207 4.76 16.81 -15.21
N GLY A 208 4.63 18.12 -15.07
CA GLY A 208 4.06 19.05 -16.05
C GLY A 208 3.49 20.29 -15.35
N GLU A 209 2.83 21.15 -16.13
CA GLU A 209 2.19 22.34 -15.57
C GLU A 209 1.13 21.91 -14.53
N ARG A 210 1.33 22.35 -13.26
CA ARG A 210 0.50 21.99 -12.11
C ARG A 210 0.31 20.49 -11.90
N ARG A 211 1.29 19.67 -12.29
CA ARG A 211 1.22 18.20 -12.20
C ARG A 211 2.32 17.68 -11.28
N LEU A 212 1.90 16.85 -10.32
CA LEU A 212 2.73 16.37 -9.22
C LEU A 212 2.97 14.86 -9.32
N SER A 213 4.23 14.44 -9.35
CA SER A 213 4.62 13.03 -9.26
C SER A 213 4.80 12.62 -7.79
N LEU A 214 3.86 11.86 -7.25
CA LEU A 214 4.02 11.20 -5.94
C LEU A 214 5.14 10.16 -5.99
N LEU A 215 5.30 9.45 -7.11
CA LEU A 215 6.34 8.44 -7.30
C LEU A 215 7.74 9.03 -7.08
N GLU A 216 8.05 10.16 -7.71
CA GLU A 216 9.37 10.76 -7.59
C GLU A 216 9.66 11.26 -6.16
N ALA A 217 8.65 11.76 -5.46
CA ALA A 217 8.78 12.12 -4.05
C ALA A 217 8.98 10.88 -3.16
N ILE A 218 8.25 9.78 -3.41
CA ILE A 218 8.41 8.51 -2.69
C ILE A 218 9.79 7.92 -2.94
N ARG A 219 10.25 7.89 -4.20
CA ARG A 219 11.61 7.42 -4.55
C ARG A 219 12.68 8.23 -3.81
N SER A 220 12.55 9.57 -3.81
CA SER A 220 13.46 10.44 -3.07
C SER A 220 13.47 10.10 -1.58
N ALA A 221 12.29 9.95 -0.96
CA ALA A 221 12.18 9.62 0.46
C ALA A 221 12.81 8.25 0.82
N LEU A 222 12.67 7.25 -0.06
CA LEU A 222 13.27 5.91 0.11
C LEU A 222 14.80 5.97 -0.06
N LEU A 223 15.30 6.65 -1.10
CA LEU A 223 16.73 6.81 -1.35
C LEU A 223 17.42 7.58 -0.20
N ASP A 224 16.81 8.68 0.26
CA ASP A 224 17.32 9.46 1.39
C ASP A 224 17.33 8.66 2.71
N ALA A 225 16.45 7.64 2.82
CA ALA A 225 16.44 6.69 3.93
C ALA A 225 17.43 5.52 3.74
N GLY A 226 18.20 5.50 2.66
CA GLY A 226 19.26 4.52 2.40
C GLY A 226 18.84 3.32 1.53
N ALA A 227 17.65 3.31 0.93
CA ALA A 227 17.28 2.26 -0.01
C ALA A 227 18.20 2.24 -1.23
N ASP A 228 18.50 1.05 -1.77
CA ASP A 228 19.19 0.93 -3.05
C ASP A 228 18.20 1.19 -4.19
N ALA A 229 18.58 2.02 -5.17
CA ALA A 229 17.75 2.37 -6.32
C ALA A 229 17.31 1.14 -7.15
N SER A 230 18.15 0.10 -7.21
CA SER A 230 17.84 -1.16 -7.90
C SER A 230 16.82 -2.02 -7.15
N MET A 231 16.57 -1.71 -5.88
CA MET A 231 15.60 -2.39 -5.04
C MET A 231 14.23 -1.67 -5.02
N ILE A 232 14.06 -0.57 -5.77
CA ILE A 232 12.80 0.17 -5.85
C ILE A 232 12.14 -0.12 -7.21
N VAL A 233 10.99 -0.79 -7.19
CA VAL A 233 10.17 -1.05 -8.37
C VAL A 233 8.83 -0.36 -8.28
N ASP A 234 8.40 0.24 -9.39
CA ASP A 234 7.08 0.86 -9.56
C ASP A 234 6.21 0.04 -10.51
N SER A 235 4.90 0.03 -10.24
CA SER A 235 3.92 -0.65 -11.09
C SER A 235 3.78 -0.08 -12.49
N GLY A 236 4.10 1.20 -12.69
CA GLY A 236 3.88 1.94 -13.92
C GLY A 236 2.40 2.14 -14.27
N ILE A 237 1.48 1.91 -13.33
CA ILE A 237 0.03 1.94 -13.57
C ILE A 237 -0.59 3.18 -12.92
N SER A 238 -1.22 4.03 -13.77
CA SER A 238 -2.05 5.13 -13.29
C SER A 238 -3.48 4.65 -13.02
N THR A 239 -3.97 4.89 -11.79
CA THR A 239 -5.36 4.57 -11.44
C THR A 239 -6.36 5.43 -12.19
N ALA A 240 -6.00 6.67 -12.56
CA ALA A 240 -6.85 7.58 -13.29
C ALA A 240 -7.13 7.12 -14.74
N THR A 241 -6.17 6.45 -15.39
CA THR A 241 -6.33 5.93 -16.75
C THR A 241 -6.68 4.45 -16.80
N ALA A 242 -6.59 3.74 -15.69
CA ALA A 242 -6.89 2.31 -15.57
C ALA A 242 -8.13 2.04 -14.70
N CYS A 243 -9.17 2.88 -14.81
CA CYS A 243 -10.40 2.80 -14.01
C CYS A 243 -11.21 1.50 -14.20
N ASP A 244 -10.97 0.79 -15.28
CA ASP A 244 -11.53 -0.55 -15.53
C ASP A 244 -10.90 -1.64 -14.66
N ARG A 245 -9.68 -1.38 -14.12
CA ARG A 245 -8.88 -2.32 -13.31
C ARG A 245 -8.67 -1.87 -11.88
N TYR A 246 -8.69 -0.55 -11.60
CA TYR A 246 -8.44 0.02 -10.28
C TYR A 246 -9.48 1.08 -9.94
N PHE A 247 -9.71 1.32 -8.66
CA PHE A 247 -10.54 2.44 -8.22
C PHE A 247 -9.74 3.75 -8.30
N SER A 248 -10.39 4.80 -8.81
CA SER A 248 -9.87 6.16 -8.81
C SER A 248 -10.88 7.09 -8.15
N TYR A 249 -10.47 7.74 -7.07
CA TYR A 249 -11.26 8.76 -6.37
C TYR A 249 -11.44 10.00 -7.24
N ARG A 250 -10.40 10.37 -7.98
CA ARG A 250 -10.38 11.52 -8.88
C ARG A 250 -11.40 11.34 -10.00
N GLU A 251 -11.33 10.23 -10.72
CA GLU A 251 -12.15 9.97 -11.89
C GLU A 251 -13.62 9.64 -11.54
N SER A 252 -13.85 9.08 -10.36
CA SER A 252 -15.20 8.75 -9.88
C SER A 252 -15.95 9.94 -9.26
N GLY A 253 -15.36 11.13 -9.20
CA GLY A 253 -15.95 12.28 -8.52
C GLY A 253 -16.08 12.09 -7.01
N GLY A 254 -15.24 11.24 -6.41
CA GLY A 254 -15.16 11.06 -4.95
C GLY A 254 -15.96 9.88 -4.39
N LYS A 255 -16.74 9.17 -5.20
CA LYS A 255 -17.54 8.03 -4.74
C LYS A 255 -17.14 6.74 -5.47
N CYS A 256 -16.33 5.91 -4.84
CA CYS A 256 -15.89 4.62 -5.35
C CYS A 256 -15.39 3.70 -4.24
N GLY A 257 -15.15 2.43 -4.59
CA GLY A 257 -14.48 1.47 -3.73
C GLY A 257 -13.00 1.79 -3.50
N ARG A 258 -12.35 0.88 -2.80
CA ARG A 258 -10.89 0.92 -2.54
C ARG A 258 -10.27 -0.41 -2.91
N HIS A 259 -9.23 -0.39 -3.73
CA HIS A 259 -8.34 -1.54 -3.93
C HIS A 259 -7.32 -1.61 -2.79
N GLY A 260 -6.54 -2.69 -2.70
CA GLY A 260 -5.68 -2.97 -1.56
C GLY A 260 -4.22 -3.13 -1.90
N ALA A 261 -3.37 -2.88 -0.89
CA ALA A 261 -2.01 -3.40 -0.79
C ALA A 261 -1.98 -4.35 0.41
N VAL A 262 -1.55 -5.59 0.19
CA VAL A 262 -1.62 -6.66 1.18
C VAL A 262 -0.28 -7.37 1.25
N ALA A 263 0.18 -7.63 2.46
CA ALA A 263 1.37 -8.43 2.68
C ALA A 263 1.25 -9.29 3.93
N PHE A 264 1.92 -10.44 3.93
CA PHE A 264 2.09 -11.33 5.08
C PHE A 264 3.30 -12.25 4.88
N MET A 265 3.82 -12.77 5.99
CA MET A 265 4.76 -13.88 6.03
C MET A 265 4.06 -15.13 6.57
N ARG A 266 4.57 -16.31 6.19
CA ARG A 266 4.15 -17.58 6.78
C ARG A 266 5.26 -18.17 7.66
N ARG A 267 4.85 -18.99 8.61
CA ARG A 267 5.78 -19.84 9.37
C ARG A 267 6.45 -20.88 8.48
#